data_9bbcdff6fbe04e43f03205dd899986e4
#
_entry.id   9bbcdff6fbe04e43f03205dd899986e4
#
_cell.length_a   1.000
_cell.length_b   1.000
_cell.length_c   1.000
_cell.angle_alpha   90.00
_cell.angle_beta   90.00
_cell.angle_gamma   90.00
#
_symmetry.space_group_name_H-M   'P 1'
#
loop_
_entity.id
_entity.type
_entity.pdbx_description
1 polymer ?
#
loop_
_entity_poly.entity_id
_entity_poly.type
_entity_poly.pdbx_seq_one_letter_code
_entity_poly.pdbx_strand_id
1 'polypeptide(L)'
;MTQYAMRNISSMRTEIPSSFLPGYLNRNENLADLPKVTDVAIIGGGLLGTALSYYLSKFGIEVTLLERSDLNREASGTNAGSFHFQIALHQLTKSISQSEEKRLSDEVKLQLDAAILWDSLEKELDADLGVHFTGGFMVAETDEELQVLRSKQSIENKAGLETHVLTGAEMRSFAPYLAPDLSGIAYCPREGHANPLLVGPTYAFRAMELGAKIRTNCEVNRIETLDNSLPHRFKLTTNRGEIRCNRLVNAGGAWTAELSRQLGIEHPMGLSGLHVNVTEPHEFFLKSMVQHIGRRLTLKQTPNNTFIIGGGWPSRPEQYPRRYSNYWASAAGNVAVAVRVLPMLKDVRLLRVWSGVWAYTKDFKPILGESKKVPGYHVAMVPTGFTLGPMVARTLAEYMCSPANKNIIPEEFSVDR
;
A
#
# COMPACT_ATOMS: atom_id res chain seq x y z
N MET A 1 -7.03 34.67 15.37
CA MET A 1 -7.89 34.77 14.16
C MET A 1 -6.99 34.96 12.96
N THR A 2 -6.66 33.90 12.26
CA THR A 2 -5.91 33.98 11.01
C THR A 2 -6.69 33.15 9.99
N GLN A 3 -7.30 33.87 9.03
CA GLN A 3 -8.07 33.30 7.94
C GLN A 3 -7.16 32.45 7.05
N TYR A 4 -7.39 31.14 7.04
CA TYR A 4 -6.90 30.28 5.98
C TYR A 4 -7.76 30.54 4.73
N ALA A 5 -7.17 31.28 3.80
CA ALA A 5 -7.73 31.51 2.49
C ALA A 5 -7.91 30.17 1.76
N MET A 6 -9.14 29.81 1.45
CA MET A 6 -9.45 28.79 0.46
C MET A 6 -8.85 29.25 -0.87
N ARG A 7 -7.77 28.60 -1.30
CA ARG A 7 -7.28 28.75 -2.66
C ARG A 7 -8.29 28.10 -3.59
N ASN A 8 -8.97 28.93 -4.37
CA ASN A 8 -9.70 28.51 -5.57
C ASN A 8 -8.71 27.86 -6.56
N ILE A 9 -8.64 26.53 -6.56
CA ILE A 9 -7.97 25.75 -7.60
C ILE A 9 -9.03 25.43 -8.66
N SER A 10 -9.43 26.45 -9.42
CA SER A 10 -10.32 26.29 -10.57
C SER A 10 -9.60 26.63 -11.87
N SER A 11 -8.45 26.03 -12.15
CA SER A 11 -7.91 25.99 -13.53
C SER A 11 -6.58 25.24 -13.52
N MET A 12 -6.60 24.03 -13.88
CA MET A 12 -5.61 23.02 -14.32
C MET A 12 -5.85 21.68 -13.60
N ARG A 13 -7.01 21.10 -13.85
CA ARG A 13 -7.21 19.66 -13.62
C ARG A 13 -7.05 19.01 -14.98
N THR A 14 -5.93 18.36 -15.22
CA THR A 14 -5.93 17.26 -16.19
C THR A 14 -6.77 16.16 -15.54
N GLU A 15 -8.06 16.11 -15.86
CA GLU A 15 -8.92 15.00 -15.47
C GLU A 15 -8.25 13.73 -15.97
N ILE A 16 -8.02 12.77 -15.08
CA ILE A 16 -7.65 11.43 -15.53
C ILE A 16 -8.79 11.01 -16.47
N PRO A 17 -8.51 10.75 -17.76
CA PRO A 17 -9.57 10.40 -18.70
C PRO A 17 -10.40 9.27 -18.10
N SER A 18 -11.72 9.33 -18.22
CA SER A 18 -12.64 8.31 -17.70
C SER A 18 -12.31 6.90 -18.20
N SER A 19 -11.54 6.79 -19.29
CA SER A 19 -10.95 5.55 -19.82
C SER A 19 -9.92 4.89 -18.90
N PHE A 20 -9.44 5.57 -17.84
CA PHE A 20 -8.44 5.03 -16.88
C PHE A 20 -8.99 4.73 -15.48
N LEU A 21 -10.24 5.05 -15.23
CA LEU A 21 -10.93 4.56 -14.04
C LEU A 21 -11.04 3.02 -14.09
N PRO A 22 -11.06 2.30 -12.96
CA PRO A 22 -11.14 0.84 -12.92
C PRO A 22 -12.24 0.31 -13.87
N GLY A 23 -11.85 -0.45 -14.90
CA GLY A 23 -12.72 -0.94 -15.96
C GLY A 23 -12.59 -0.24 -17.32
N TYR A 24 -11.79 0.81 -17.45
CA TYR A 24 -11.68 1.63 -18.66
C TYR A 24 -10.23 1.81 -19.16
N LEU A 25 -9.41 0.79 -19.22
CA LEU A 25 -8.34 0.81 -20.23
C LEU A 25 -9.02 0.71 -21.59
N ASN A 26 -8.69 1.67 -22.46
CA ASN A 26 -9.28 1.73 -23.80
C ASN A 26 -9.29 0.34 -24.42
N ARG A 27 -10.45 -0.15 -24.88
CA ARG A 27 -10.57 -1.51 -25.47
C ARG A 27 -9.53 -1.76 -26.56
N ASN A 28 -9.09 -0.71 -27.25
CA ASN A 28 -8.09 -0.80 -28.31
C ASN A 28 -6.67 -1.13 -27.80
N GLU A 29 -6.28 -0.70 -26.60
CA GLU A 29 -4.98 -1.05 -26.00
C GLU A 29 -4.97 -2.46 -25.38
N ASN A 30 -6.12 -2.91 -24.88
CA ASN A 30 -6.29 -4.30 -24.44
C ASN A 30 -6.22 -5.29 -25.60
N LEU A 31 -6.48 -4.85 -26.83
CA LEU A 31 -6.37 -5.65 -28.07
C LEU A 31 -4.98 -5.54 -28.70
N ALA A 32 -4.12 -4.63 -28.23
CA ALA A 32 -2.77 -4.49 -28.77
C ALA A 32 -1.96 -5.79 -28.59
N ASP A 33 -1.20 -6.14 -29.61
CA ASP A 33 -0.38 -7.35 -29.60
C ASP A 33 0.61 -7.39 -28.43
N LEU A 34 0.85 -8.57 -27.92
CA LEU A 34 1.91 -8.79 -26.93
C LEU A 34 3.27 -8.58 -27.62
N PRO A 35 4.15 -7.71 -27.12
CA PRO A 35 5.50 -7.56 -27.65
C PRO A 35 6.25 -8.90 -27.58
N LYS A 36 7.01 -9.23 -28.62
CA LYS A 36 7.84 -10.44 -28.62
C LYS A 36 9.03 -10.35 -27.69
N VAL A 37 9.54 -9.13 -27.49
CA VAL A 37 10.69 -8.83 -26.64
C VAL A 37 10.47 -7.51 -25.89
N THR A 38 11.14 -7.38 -24.76
CA THR A 38 11.22 -6.15 -23.96
C THR A 38 12.52 -6.18 -23.13
N ASP A 39 13.01 -5.05 -22.66
CA ASP A 39 14.14 -5.07 -21.74
C ASP A 39 13.70 -5.53 -20.34
N VAL A 40 12.68 -4.89 -19.78
CA VAL A 40 12.12 -5.26 -18.47
C VAL A 40 10.67 -5.73 -18.63
N ALA A 41 10.38 -6.95 -18.20
CA ALA A 41 9.01 -7.43 -18.02
C ALA A 41 8.65 -7.31 -16.52
N ILE A 42 7.47 -6.76 -16.22
CA ILE A 42 6.92 -6.66 -14.87
C ILE A 42 5.66 -7.51 -14.80
N ILE A 43 5.58 -8.43 -13.82
CA ILE A 43 4.39 -9.23 -13.57
C ILE A 43 3.62 -8.62 -12.41
N GLY A 44 2.38 -8.18 -12.67
CA GLY A 44 1.45 -7.64 -11.70
C GLY A 44 1.15 -6.15 -11.90
N GLY A 45 -0.13 -5.83 -12.11
CA GLY A 45 -0.66 -4.47 -12.34
C GLY A 45 -1.24 -3.81 -11.09
N GLY A 46 -0.74 -4.18 -9.90
CA GLY A 46 -1.00 -3.46 -8.65
C GLY A 46 -0.16 -2.20 -8.52
N LEU A 47 -0.27 -1.50 -7.40
CA LEU A 47 0.43 -0.23 -7.14
C LEU A 47 1.95 -0.33 -7.34
N LEU A 48 2.60 -1.40 -6.84
CA LEU A 48 4.04 -1.60 -7.01
C LEU A 48 4.45 -1.73 -8.47
N GLY A 49 3.75 -2.59 -9.24
CA GLY A 49 4.09 -2.81 -10.64
C GLY A 49 3.84 -1.58 -11.51
N THR A 50 2.75 -0.87 -11.30
CA THR A 50 2.44 0.37 -12.05
C THR A 50 3.38 1.51 -11.73
N ALA A 51 3.71 1.71 -10.43
CA ALA A 51 4.69 2.71 -10.01
C ALA A 51 6.09 2.38 -10.53
N LEU A 52 6.50 1.09 -10.47
CA LEU A 52 7.79 0.66 -11.02
C LEU A 52 7.87 0.87 -12.54
N SER A 53 6.76 0.59 -13.26
CA SER A 53 6.68 0.86 -14.69
C SER A 53 6.92 2.34 -15.00
N TYR A 54 6.32 3.23 -14.22
CA TYR A 54 6.51 4.67 -14.35
C TYR A 54 7.97 5.08 -14.09
N TYR A 55 8.55 4.68 -12.96
CA TYR A 55 9.91 5.10 -12.62
C TYR A 55 10.96 4.53 -13.58
N LEU A 56 10.84 3.26 -14.00
CA LEU A 56 11.75 2.69 -15.01
C LEU A 56 11.62 3.39 -16.37
N SER A 57 10.40 3.68 -16.82
CA SER A 57 10.19 4.40 -18.09
C SER A 57 10.71 5.84 -18.02
N LYS A 58 10.61 6.49 -16.85
CA LYS A 58 11.20 7.81 -16.59
C LYS A 58 12.73 7.80 -16.70
N PHE A 59 13.38 6.68 -16.41
CA PHE A 59 14.80 6.44 -16.66
C PHE A 59 15.12 5.98 -18.09
N GLY A 60 14.14 5.96 -18.99
CA GLY A 60 14.33 5.57 -20.39
C GLY A 60 14.43 4.07 -20.63
N ILE A 61 14.03 3.24 -19.67
CA ILE A 61 14.03 1.78 -19.78
C ILE A 61 12.76 1.32 -20.51
N GLU A 62 12.91 0.41 -21.49
CA GLU A 62 11.77 -0.22 -22.16
C GLU A 62 11.09 -1.22 -21.21
N VAL A 63 9.81 -0.96 -20.89
CA VAL A 63 9.03 -1.74 -19.92
C VAL A 63 7.79 -2.33 -20.59
N THR A 64 7.54 -3.61 -20.30
CA THR A 64 6.23 -4.24 -20.54
C THR A 64 5.69 -4.79 -19.23
N LEU A 65 4.56 -4.25 -18.78
CA LEU A 65 3.81 -4.76 -17.64
C LEU A 65 2.73 -5.74 -18.08
N LEU A 66 2.67 -6.90 -17.43
CA LEU A 66 1.72 -7.98 -17.67
C LEU A 66 0.81 -8.14 -16.45
N GLU A 67 -0.49 -7.91 -16.63
CA GLU A 67 -1.50 -8.05 -15.60
C GLU A 67 -2.56 -9.06 -16.05
N ARG A 68 -2.87 -10.06 -15.21
CA ARG A 68 -3.79 -11.13 -15.53
C ARG A 68 -5.25 -10.69 -15.71
N SER A 69 -5.63 -9.61 -15.04
CA SER A 69 -6.97 -9.03 -15.10
C SER A 69 -6.92 -7.54 -15.43
N ASP A 70 -7.78 -6.74 -14.87
CA ASP A 70 -7.66 -5.27 -14.91
C ASP A 70 -6.63 -4.80 -13.87
N LEU A 71 -6.09 -3.59 -14.07
CA LEU A 71 -5.19 -2.96 -13.12
C LEU A 71 -5.85 -2.73 -11.76
N ASN A 72 -5.05 -2.76 -10.71
CA ASN A 72 -5.43 -2.33 -9.37
C ASN A 72 -6.60 -3.10 -8.73
N ARG A 73 -6.83 -4.36 -9.11
CA ARG A 73 -8.01 -5.15 -8.68
C ARG A 73 -7.87 -5.80 -7.33
N GLU A 74 -6.67 -6.23 -6.95
CA GLU A 74 -6.42 -6.97 -5.71
C GLU A 74 -6.10 -6.02 -4.54
N ALA A 75 -5.13 -6.33 -3.68
CA ALA A 75 -4.79 -5.56 -2.49
C ALA A 75 -4.69 -4.04 -2.73
N SER A 76 -4.18 -3.64 -3.88
CA SER A 76 -3.96 -2.22 -4.22
C SER A 76 -5.27 -1.43 -4.40
N GLY A 77 -6.33 -2.05 -4.91
CA GLY A 77 -7.64 -1.41 -5.11
C GLY A 77 -8.64 -1.73 -4.01
N THR A 78 -8.38 -2.72 -3.16
CA THR A 78 -9.30 -3.13 -2.09
C THR A 78 -8.93 -2.60 -0.71
N ASN A 79 -7.77 -1.96 -0.56
CA ASN A 79 -7.35 -1.37 0.72
C ASN A 79 -8.13 -0.09 1.04
N ALA A 80 -8.04 0.34 2.31
CA ALA A 80 -8.74 1.52 2.79
C ALA A 80 -8.08 2.85 2.39
N GLY A 81 -6.89 2.86 1.80
CA GLY A 81 -6.16 4.05 1.39
C GLY A 81 -5.56 4.87 2.54
N SER A 82 -5.33 4.27 3.69
CA SER A 82 -4.75 4.96 4.85
C SER A 82 -3.22 4.92 4.81
N PHE A 83 -2.59 6.01 5.24
CA PHE A 83 -1.16 6.08 5.51
C PHE A 83 -0.91 5.72 6.98
N HIS A 84 -0.08 4.73 7.22
CA HIS A 84 0.30 4.27 8.54
C HIS A 84 1.78 4.57 8.74
N PHE A 85 2.08 5.66 9.44
CA PHE A 85 3.46 6.04 9.76
C PHE A 85 3.81 5.76 11.22
N GLN A 86 2.82 5.70 12.09
CA GLN A 86 3.00 5.31 13.49
C GLN A 86 3.36 3.81 13.58
N ILE A 87 4.19 3.44 14.55
CA ILE A 87 4.51 2.04 14.84
C ILE A 87 3.23 1.26 15.14
N ALA A 88 3.00 0.18 14.42
CA ALA A 88 1.78 -0.62 14.52
C ALA A 88 1.78 -1.51 15.78
N LEU A 89 0.58 -1.78 16.34
CA LEU A 89 0.41 -2.59 17.53
C LEU A 89 1.14 -3.95 17.47
N HIS A 90 1.05 -4.66 16.36
CA HIS A 90 1.63 -5.99 16.21
C HIS A 90 3.16 -6.03 16.32
N GLN A 91 3.82 -4.88 16.29
CA GLN A 91 5.26 -4.72 16.39
C GLN A 91 5.72 -4.36 17.82
N LEU A 92 4.80 -4.03 18.71
CA LEU A 92 5.09 -3.63 20.07
C LEU A 92 4.98 -4.83 21.00
N THR A 93 6.04 -5.08 21.77
CA THR A 93 6.07 -6.05 22.86
C THR A 93 5.93 -5.32 24.21
N LYS A 94 5.58 -6.06 25.26
CA LYS A 94 5.44 -5.48 26.62
C LYS A 94 6.76 -4.90 27.16
N SER A 95 7.89 -5.41 26.70
CA SER A 95 9.23 -4.88 27.01
C SER A 95 10.01 -4.77 25.70
N ILE A 96 10.47 -3.58 25.38
CA ILE A 96 11.22 -3.30 24.16
C ILE A 96 12.71 -3.36 24.49
N SER A 97 13.43 -4.32 23.91
CA SER A 97 14.88 -4.40 23.99
C SER A 97 15.55 -3.34 23.12
N GLN A 98 16.82 -3.06 23.37
CA GLN A 98 17.58 -2.09 22.58
C GLN A 98 17.65 -2.47 21.08
N SER A 99 17.71 -3.75 20.76
CA SER A 99 17.69 -4.24 19.38
C SER A 99 16.32 -4.02 18.71
N GLU A 100 15.23 -4.20 19.46
CA GLU A 100 13.87 -3.92 18.98
C GLU A 100 13.63 -2.42 18.81
N GLU A 101 14.11 -1.56 19.73
CA GLU A 101 14.04 -0.11 19.59
C GLU A 101 14.75 0.35 18.31
N LYS A 102 15.95 -0.19 18.05
CA LYS A 102 16.68 0.10 16.80
C LYS A 102 15.88 -0.32 15.58
N ARG A 103 15.36 -1.54 15.55
CA ARG A 103 14.53 -2.06 14.43
C ARG A 103 13.32 -1.18 14.18
N LEU A 104 12.58 -0.79 15.24
CA LEU A 104 11.41 0.08 15.15
C LEU A 104 11.79 1.48 14.65
N SER A 105 12.92 2.04 15.10
CA SER A 105 13.45 3.32 14.60
C SER A 105 13.78 3.27 13.11
N ASP A 106 14.40 2.20 12.64
CA ASP A 106 14.74 2.05 11.22
C ASP A 106 13.46 1.91 10.36
N GLU A 107 12.43 1.25 10.87
CA GLU A 107 11.14 1.17 10.21
C GLU A 107 10.43 2.54 10.14
N VAL A 108 10.46 3.33 11.23
CA VAL A 108 9.91 4.70 11.24
C VAL A 108 10.61 5.58 10.19
N LYS A 109 11.93 5.46 10.03
CA LYS A 109 12.66 6.19 8.98
C LYS A 109 12.19 5.82 7.58
N LEU A 110 11.99 4.51 7.32
CA LEU A 110 11.44 4.05 6.04
C LEU A 110 10.05 4.62 5.75
N GLN A 111 9.22 4.73 6.80
CA GLN A 111 7.89 5.35 6.69
C GLN A 111 7.97 6.86 6.45
N LEU A 112 8.94 7.56 7.05
CA LEU A 112 9.17 8.98 6.80
C LEU A 112 9.64 9.25 5.36
N ASP A 113 10.51 8.41 4.81
CA ASP A 113 10.92 8.50 3.40
C ASP A 113 9.73 8.32 2.46
N ALA A 114 8.82 7.40 2.79
CA ALA A 114 7.57 7.25 2.06
C ALA A 114 6.66 8.48 2.20
N ALA A 115 6.55 9.08 3.39
CA ALA A 115 5.76 10.28 3.60
C ALA A 115 6.27 11.46 2.77
N ILE A 116 7.59 11.64 2.67
CA ILE A 116 8.23 12.68 1.82
C ILE A 116 7.86 12.48 0.35
N LEU A 117 7.85 11.22 -0.13
CA LEU A 117 7.43 10.93 -1.49
C LEU A 117 5.95 11.30 -1.71
N TRP A 118 5.08 10.90 -0.80
CA TRP A 118 3.65 11.20 -0.89
C TRP A 118 3.35 12.71 -0.91
N ASP A 119 4.13 13.55 -0.21
CA ASP A 119 4.00 15.02 -0.23
C ASP A 119 4.11 15.61 -1.64
N SER A 120 4.92 15.01 -2.49
CA SER A 120 5.21 15.51 -3.84
C SER A 120 4.51 14.75 -4.94
N LEU A 121 3.84 13.63 -4.63
CA LEU A 121 3.39 12.66 -5.63
C LEU A 121 2.32 13.21 -6.58
N GLU A 122 1.35 13.98 -6.08
CA GLU A 122 0.32 14.61 -6.93
C GLU A 122 0.93 15.58 -7.93
N LYS A 123 1.96 16.33 -7.50
CA LYS A 123 2.71 17.21 -8.39
C LYS A 123 3.55 16.43 -9.39
N GLU A 124 4.21 15.34 -8.95
CA GLU A 124 5.04 14.50 -9.82
C GLU A 124 4.21 13.83 -10.92
N LEU A 125 3.02 13.33 -10.55
CA LEU A 125 2.11 12.66 -11.49
C LEU A 125 1.15 13.61 -12.18
N ASP A 126 1.18 14.93 -11.87
CA ASP A 126 0.25 15.94 -12.39
C ASP A 126 -1.22 15.44 -12.32
N ALA A 127 -1.64 15.01 -11.14
CA ALA A 127 -2.96 14.40 -10.92
C ALA A 127 -3.42 14.56 -9.47
N ASP A 128 -4.73 14.72 -9.28
CA ASP A 128 -5.38 14.65 -7.97
C ASP A 128 -5.54 13.16 -7.58
N LEU A 129 -4.82 12.74 -6.57
CA LEU A 129 -4.88 11.37 -6.02
C LEU A 129 -5.69 11.31 -4.72
N GLY A 130 -6.22 12.43 -4.26
CA GLY A 130 -6.89 12.58 -2.99
C GLY A 130 -5.93 12.40 -1.81
N VAL A 131 -4.69 12.92 -1.92
CA VAL A 131 -3.70 12.88 -0.84
C VAL A 131 -4.06 13.94 0.20
N HIS A 132 -4.32 13.49 1.42
CA HIS A 132 -4.66 14.33 2.55
C HIS A 132 -3.84 13.94 3.78
N PHE A 133 -2.98 14.82 4.25
CA PHE A 133 -2.30 14.70 5.54
C PHE A 133 -3.11 15.43 6.61
N THR A 134 -4.09 14.74 7.17
CA THR A 134 -5.04 15.29 8.16
C THR A 134 -4.74 14.85 9.58
N GLY A 135 -3.63 14.14 9.74
CA GLY A 135 -3.24 13.53 11.00
C GLY A 135 -3.94 12.20 11.26
N GLY A 136 -3.45 11.50 12.27
CA GLY A 136 -4.02 10.23 12.72
C GLY A 136 -3.91 10.09 14.24
N PHE A 137 -4.92 9.47 14.83
CA PHE A 137 -4.95 9.09 16.25
C PHE A 137 -4.73 7.60 16.40
N MET A 138 -4.00 7.22 17.44
CA MET A 138 -4.04 5.87 17.97
C MET A 138 -4.61 5.95 19.38
N VAL A 139 -5.82 5.39 19.60
CA VAL A 139 -6.54 5.50 20.85
C VAL A 139 -6.17 4.39 21.84
N ALA A 140 -6.21 4.70 23.13
CA ALA A 140 -6.02 3.79 24.26
C ALA A 140 -7.26 3.80 25.16
N GLU A 141 -7.78 2.62 25.52
CA GLU A 141 -8.92 2.47 26.44
C GLU A 141 -8.47 2.33 27.91
N THR A 142 -7.26 1.83 28.15
CA THR A 142 -6.74 1.59 29.51
C THR A 142 -5.43 2.32 29.76
N ASP A 143 -5.05 2.41 31.05
CA ASP A 143 -3.80 3.05 31.43
C ASP A 143 -2.58 2.23 30.96
N GLU A 144 -2.70 0.90 30.87
CA GLU A 144 -1.68 0.02 30.31
C GLU A 144 -1.46 0.33 28.82
N GLU A 145 -2.54 0.47 28.06
CA GLU A 145 -2.49 0.87 26.66
C GLU A 145 -1.90 2.27 26.48
N LEU A 146 -2.23 3.20 27.39
CA LEU A 146 -1.67 4.54 27.40
C LEU A 146 -0.15 4.54 27.65
N GLN A 147 0.36 3.65 28.53
CA GLN A 147 1.80 3.48 28.71
C GLN A 147 2.49 2.95 27.45
N VAL A 148 1.84 2.05 26.72
CA VAL A 148 2.34 1.59 25.40
C VAL A 148 2.43 2.76 24.42
N LEU A 149 1.42 3.64 24.37
CA LEU A 149 1.46 4.85 23.53
C LEU A 149 2.61 5.80 23.90
N ARG A 150 2.92 5.96 25.20
CA ARG A 150 4.05 6.79 25.66
C ARG A 150 5.39 6.20 25.24
N SER A 151 5.55 4.89 25.40
CA SER A 151 6.78 4.18 24.98
C SER A 151 6.99 4.29 23.47
N LYS A 152 5.93 4.06 22.70
CA LYS A 152 5.89 4.22 21.25
C LYS A 152 6.27 5.65 20.82
N GLN A 153 5.67 6.69 21.42
CA GLN A 153 5.96 8.09 21.16
C GLN A 153 7.46 8.39 21.34
N SER A 154 8.08 7.85 22.39
CA SER A 154 9.51 8.07 22.64
C SER A 154 10.37 7.56 21.48
N ILE A 155 10.06 6.37 20.94
CA ILE A 155 10.79 5.77 19.81
C ILE A 155 10.54 6.59 18.54
N GLU A 156 9.29 6.91 18.26
CA GLU A 156 8.88 7.67 17.06
C GLU A 156 9.54 9.04 17.01
N ASN A 157 9.49 9.81 18.11
CA ASN A 157 10.08 11.15 18.18
C ASN A 157 11.61 11.09 18.05
N LYS A 158 12.28 10.10 18.66
CA LYS A 158 13.73 9.89 18.49
C LYS A 158 14.09 9.55 17.03
N ALA A 159 13.20 8.84 16.33
CA ALA A 159 13.39 8.48 14.92
C ALA A 159 13.00 9.60 13.94
N GLY A 160 12.42 10.71 14.42
CA GLY A 160 12.03 11.86 13.63
C GLY A 160 10.56 11.95 13.24
N LEU A 161 9.71 10.99 13.67
CA LEU A 161 8.27 11.04 13.46
C LEU A 161 7.61 11.76 14.65
N GLU A 162 7.12 12.97 14.41
CA GLU A 162 6.43 13.76 15.43
C GLU A 162 5.13 13.06 15.86
N THR A 163 5.04 12.76 17.16
CA THR A 163 3.84 12.22 17.80
C THR A 163 3.63 12.84 19.18
N HIS A 164 2.35 13.03 19.56
CA HIS A 164 1.94 13.65 20.80
C HIS A 164 0.93 12.77 21.54
N VAL A 165 1.19 12.43 22.79
CA VAL A 165 0.21 11.73 23.63
C VAL A 165 -0.62 12.76 24.40
N LEU A 166 -1.94 12.76 24.13
CA LEU A 166 -2.92 13.66 24.75
C LEU A 166 -3.85 12.86 25.66
N THR A 167 -4.19 13.42 26.82
CA THR A 167 -5.03 12.78 27.83
C THR A 167 -6.03 13.77 28.45
N GLY A 168 -7.02 13.27 29.16
CA GLY A 168 -7.94 14.08 29.97
C GLY A 168 -8.59 15.23 29.20
N ALA A 169 -8.50 16.45 29.74
CA ALA A 169 -9.12 17.64 29.17
C ALA A 169 -8.53 18.03 27.79
N GLU A 170 -7.22 17.82 27.61
CA GLU A 170 -6.54 18.12 26.36
C GLU A 170 -7.07 17.23 25.21
N MET A 171 -7.15 15.92 25.43
CA MET A 171 -7.74 14.98 24.47
C MET A 171 -9.18 15.36 24.13
N ARG A 172 -10.01 15.66 25.15
CA ARG A 172 -11.41 16.02 24.95
C ARG A 172 -11.58 17.34 24.17
N SER A 173 -10.69 18.30 24.39
CA SER A 173 -10.69 19.56 23.64
C SER A 173 -10.26 19.34 22.18
N PHE A 174 -9.30 18.45 21.96
CA PHE A 174 -8.73 18.18 20.64
C PHE A 174 -9.65 17.29 19.77
N ALA A 175 -10.27 16.26 20.37
CA ALA A 175 -11.12 15.30 19.70
C ALA A 175 -12.41 15.01 20.51
N PRO A 176 -13.34 15.99 20.61
CA PRO A 176 -14.54 15.90 21.45
C PRO A 176 -15.56 14.83 21.02
N TYR A 177 -15.42 14.33 19.82
CA TYR A 177 -16.28 13.28 19.23
C TYR A 177 -15.86 11.86 19.62
N LEU A 178 -14.67 11.67 20.20
CA LEU A 178 -14.23 10.38 20.72
C LEU A 178 -14.96 10.01 22.00
N ALA A 179 -15.02 8.71 22.30
CA ALA A 179 -15.63 8.21 23.54
C ALA A 179 -14.97 8.88 24.77
N PRO A 180 -15.77 9.38 25.73
CA PRO A 180 -15.27 10.22 26.83
C PRO A 180 -14.43 9.45 27.86
N ASP A 181 -14.53 8.13 27.88
CA ASP A 181 -13.87 7.21 28.83
C ASP A 181 -12.60 6.57 28.25
N LEU A 182 -12.08 7.06 27.13
CA LEU A 182 -10.75 6.69 26.66
C LEU A 182 -9.67 7.26 27.58
N SER A 183 -8.63 6.47 27.88
CA SER A 183 -7.49 6.90 28.70
C SER A 183 -6.61 7.91 27.98
N GLY A 184 -6.52 7.86 26.66
CA GLY A 184 -5.75 8.84 25.89
C GLY A 184 -5.65 8.49 24.40
N ILE A 185 -4.94 9.36 23.68
CA ILE A 185 -4.64 9.19 22.27
C ILE A 185 -3.17 9.53 21.99
N ALA A 186 -2.56 8.87 21.00
CA ALA A 186 -1.32 9.35 20.37
C ALA A 186 -1.69 9.99 19.02
N TYR A 187 -1.39 11.26 18.83
CA TYR A 187 -1.64 12.01 17.61
C TYR A 187 -0.36 12.13 16.78
N CYS A 188 -0.43 11.77 15.51
CA CYS A 188 0.63 11.97 14.52
C CYS A 188 0.13 12.91 13.42
N PRO A 189 0.68 14.13 13.27
CA PRO A 189 0.26 15.09 12.25
C PRO A 189 0.47 14.59 10.82
N ARG A 190 1.46 13.74 10.62
CA ARG A 190 1.86 13.23 9.28
C ARG A 190 0.96 12.13 8.73
N GLU A 191 0.14 11.47 9.54
CA GLU A 191 -0.78 10.45 9.05
C GLU A 191 -1.91 11.05 8.20
N GLY A 192 -2.52 10.22 7.39
CA GLY A 192 -3.56 10.66 6.46
C GLY A 192 -4.00 9.55 5.52
N HIS A 193 -4.39 9.93 4.31
CA HIS A 193 -4.89 8.98 3.32
C HIS A 193 -4.76 9.50 1.89
N ALA A 194 -4.90 8.58 0.93
CA ALA A 194 -5.14 8.89 -0.47
C ALA A 194 -6.23 7.97 -1.03
N ASN A 195 -6.67 8.21 -2.27
CA ASN A 195 -7.65 7.35 -2.93
C ASN A 195 -6.94 6.15 -3.60
N PRO A 196 -7.05 4.92 -3.08
CA PRO A 196 -6.35 3.76 -3.63
C PRO A 196 -6.83 3.38 -5.04
N LEU A 197 -8.01 3.85 -5.45
CA LEU A 197 -8.53 3.60 -6.79
C LEU A 197 -7.92 4.51 -7.86
N LEU A 198 -7.27 5.61 -7.46
CA LEU A 198 -6.63 6.56 -8.38
C LEU A 198 -5.13 6.32 -8.52
N VAL A 199 -4.43 5.99 -7.44
CA VAL A 199 -2.95 5.98 -7.41
C VAL A 199 -2.35 5.01 -8.44
N GLY A 200 -2.73 3.73 -8.39
CA GLY A 200 -2.20 2.71 -9.31
C GLY A 200 -2.52 3.01 -10.78
N PRO A 201 -3.79 3.29 -11.13
CA PRO A 201 -4.15 3.67 -12.49
C PRO A 201 -3.43 4.92 -13.01
N THR A 202 -3.23 5.94 -12.17
CA THR A 202 -2.48 7.15 -12.57
C THR A 202 -1.03 6.84 -12.89
N TYR A 203 -0.36 6.04 -12.05
CA TYR A 203 1.00 5.57 -12.37
C TYR A 203 1.06 4.81 -13.70
N ALA A 204 0.09 3.94 -13.96
CA ALA A 204 0.00 3.21 -15.23
C ALA A 204 -0.15 4.16 -16.42
N PHE A 205 -1.04 5.14 -16.30
CA PHE A 205 -1.25 6.14 -17.34
C PHE A 205 0.04 6.92 -17.62
N ARG A 206 0.68 7.47 -16.59
CA ARG A 206 1.94 8.21 -16.76
C ARG A 206 3.08 7.34 -17.29
N ALA A 207 3.12 6.06 -16.93
CA ALA A 207 4.08 5.12 -17.50
C ALA A 207 3.87 4.93 -19.02
N MET A 208 2.61 4.84 -19.46
CA MET A 208 2.26 4.70 -20.88
C MET A 208 2.62 5.96 -21.68
N GLU A 209 2.41 7.15 -21.14
CA GLU A 209 2.86 8.40 -21.76
C GLU A 209 4.39 8.45 -21.96
N LEU A 210 5.14 7.74 -21.08
CA LEU A 210 6.60 7.56 -21.19
C LEU A 210 7.00 6.35 -22.07
N GLY A 211 6.05 5.67 -22.70
CA GLY A 211 6.30 4.57 -23.63
C GLY A 211 6.22 3.16 -23.02
N ALA A 212 5.84 3.00 -21.75
CA ALA A 212 5.59 1.67 -21.18
C ALA A 212 4.44 0.96 -21.91
N LYS A 213 4.60 -0.34 -22.14
CA LYS A 213 3.57 -1.20 -22.71
C LYS A 213 2.84 -1.93 -21.59
N ILE A 214 1.58 -1.58 -21.33
CA ILE A 214 0.75 -2.25 -20.32
C ILE A 214 -0.21 -3.20 -21.00
N ARG A 215 -0.21 -4.47 -20.56
CA ARG A 215 -1.06 -5.53 -21.10
C ARG A 215 -1.89 -6.14 -19.98
N THR A 216 -3.15 -5.75 -19.93
CA THR A 216 -4.17 -6.33 -19.05
C THR A 216 -4.75 -7.60 -19.69
N ASN A 217 -5.47 -8.42 -18.90
CA ASN A 217 -5.96 -9.73 -19.33
C ASN A 217 -4.85 -10.57 -19.98
N CYS A 218 -3.62 -10.44 -19.45
CA CYS A 218 -2.41 -11.10 -19.88
C CYS A 218 -1.77 -11.84 -18.69
N GLU A 219 -2.22 -13.07 -18.48
CA GLU A 219 -1.76 -13.91 -17.37
C GLU A 219 -0.48 -14.64 -17.73
N VAL A 220 0.55 -14.49 -16.89
CA VAL A 220 1.79 -15.25 -17.01
C VAL A 220 1.59 -16.62 -16.37
N ASN A 221 1.59 -17.67 -17.20
CA ASN A 221 1.39 -19.04 -16.76
C ASN A 221 2.72 -19.75 -16.47
N ARG A 222 3.78 -19.40 -17.22
CA ARG A 222 5.10 -20.04 -17.09
C ARG A 222 6.23 -19.05 -17.25
N ILE A 223 7.25 -19.21 -16.40
CA ILE A 223 8.49 -18.46 -16.40
C ILE A 223 9.64 -19.45 -16.61
N GLU A 224 10.49 -19.20 -17.61
CA GLU A 224 11.64 -20.01 -17.94
C GLU A 224 12.89 -19.14 -18.03
N THR A 225 14.00 -19.60 -17.46
CA THR A 225 15.31 -19.02 -17.72
C THR A 225 15.83 -19.55 -19.05
N LEU A 226 16.44 -18.67 -19.82
CA LEU A 226 17.05 -19.03 -21.10
C LEU A 226 18.57 -19.20 -20.94
N ASP A 227 19.17 -19.95 -21.87
CA ASP A 227 20.61 -20.13 -21.93
C ASP A 227 21.34 -18.78 -22.07
N ASN A 228 22.49 -18.60 -21.41
CA ASN A 228 23.27 -17.35 -21.44
C ASN A 228 23.83 -17.03 -22.84
N SER A 229 23.82 -17.96 -23.79
CA SER A 229 24.18 -17.74 -25.19
C SER A 229 23.10 -16.97 -25.96
N LEU A 230 21.86 -16.90 -25.43
CA LEU A 230 20.74 -16.20 -26.04
C LEU A 230 20.72 -14.70 -25.67
N PRO A 231 20.14 -13.85 -26.53
CA PRO A 231 20.12 -12.40 -26.31
C PRO A 231 19.22 -11.96 -25.13
N HIS A 232 18.37 -12.86 -24.62
CA HIS A 232 17.44 -12.61 -23.52
C HIS A 232 17.59 -13.67 -22.45
N ARG A 233 17.33 -13.29 -21.17
CA ARG A 233 17.50 -14.17 -20.00
C ARG A 233 16.24 -14.96 -19.65
N PHE A 234 15.05 -14.41 -19.94
CA PHE A 234 13.78 -14.99 -19.55
C PHE A 234 12.83 -15.11 -20.74
N LYS A 235 12.02 -16.18 -20.71
CA LYS A 235 10.86 -16.38 -21.55
C LYS A 235 9.62 -16.54 -20.68
N LEU A 236 8.60 -15.75 -20.95
CA LEU A 236 7.32 -15.81 -20.29
C LEU A 236 6.27 -16.32 -21.25
N THR A 237 5.56 -17.38 -20.86
CA THR A 237 4.40 -17.91 -21.60
C THR A 237 3.14 -17.36 -20.93
N THR A 238 2.32 -16.71 -21.72
CA THR A 238 1.07 -16.09 -21.26
C THR A 238 -0.13 -16.66 -22.01
N ASN A 239 -1.34 -16.38 -21.55
CA ASN A 239 -2.58 -16.67 -22.27
C ASN A 239 -2.73 -15.90 -23.60
N ARG A 240 -1.81 -14.93 -23.88
CA ARG A 240 -1.79 -14.10 -25.11
C ARG A 240 -0.57 -14.34 -25.99
N GLY A 241 0.24 -15.34 -25.69
CA GLY A 241 1.46 -15.69 -26.42
C GLY A 241 2.70 -15.61 -25.55
N GLU A 242 3.86 -15.52 -26.19
CA GLU A 242 5.16 -15.52 -25.51
C GLU A 242 5.86 -14.16 -25.63
N ILE A 243 6.56 -13.77 -24.56
CA ILE A 243 7.45 -12.59 -24.51
C ILE A 243 8.78 -12.98 -23.90
N ARG A 244 9.88 -12.41 -24.41
CA ARG A 244 11.22 -12.58 -23.85
C ARG A 244 11.71 -11.25 -23.26
N CYS A 245 12.50 -11.32 -22.17
CA CYS A 245 13.07 -10.14 -21.53
C CYS A 245 14.48 -10.39 -20.97
N ASN A 246 15.22 -9.30 -20.77
CA ASN A 246 16.52 -9.34 -20.14
C ASN A 246 16.40 -9.35 -18.61
N ARG A 247 15.44 -8.59 -18.10
CA ARG A 247 15.19 -8.43 -16.66
C ARG A 247 13.71 -8.70 -16.40
N LEU A 248 13.46 -9.45 -15.34
CA LEU A 248 12.10 -9.82 -14.93
C LEU A 248 11.85 -9.29 -13.52
N VAL A 249 10.74 -8.57 -13.34
CA VAL A 249 10.31 -8.14 -12.01
C VAL A 249 9.01 -8.83 -11.63
N ASN A 250 9.04 -9.50 -10.50
CA ASN A 250 7.85 -10.07 -9.87
C ASN A 250 7.27 -9.05 -8.87
N ALA A 251 6.18 -8.37 -9.28
CA ALA A 251 5.35 -7.49 -8.46
C ALA A 251 3.97 -8.13 -8.21
N GLY A 252 3.91 -9.45 -8.16
CA GLY A 252 2.68 -10.27 -8.11
C GLY A 252 1.94 -10.26 -6.78
N GLY A 253 2.35 -9.45 -5.79
CA GLY A 253 1.66 -9.30 -4.51
C GLY A 253 1.45 -10.67 -3.82
N ALA A 254 0.20 -11.10 -3.65
CA ALA A 254 -0.13 -12.39 -3.04
C ALA A 254 0.32 -13.61 -3.86
N TRP A 255 0.67 -13.44 -5.14
CA TRP A 255 1.16 -14.49 -6.04
C TRP A 255 2.69 -14.52 -6.15
N THR A 256 3.40 -13.61 -5.47
CA THR A 256 4.86 -13.50 -5.56
C THR A 256 5.57 -14.82 -5.28
N ALA A 257 5.21 -15.53 -4.21
CA ALA A 257 5.86 -16.80 -3.87
C ALA A 257 5.63 -17.90 -4.92
N GLU A 258 4.45 -17.95 -5.53
CA GLU A 258 4.12 -18.92 -6.57
C GLU A 258 4.90 -18.68 -7.87
N LEU A 259 5.00 -17.41 -8.27
CA LEU A 259 5.78 -17.00 -9.44
C LEU A 259 7.27 -17.28 -9.23
N SER A 260 7.82 -16.94 -8.07
CA SER A 260 9.23 -17.15 -7.72
C SER A 260 9.59 -18.65 -7.65
N ARG A 261 8.66 -19.50 -7.20
CA ARG A 261 8.88 -20.96 -7.12
C ARG A 261 9.15 -21.58 -8.48
N GLN A 262 8.64 -21.01 -9.57
CA GLN A 262 8.94 -21.48 -10.94
C GLN A 262 10.42 -21.32 -11.31
N LEU A 263 11.13 -20.46 -10.59
CA LEU A 263 12.58 -20.22 -10.72
C LEU A 263 13.39 -20.82 -9.55
N GLY A 264 12.78 -21.71 -8.76
CA GLY A 264 13.42 -22.35 -7.61
C GLY A 264 13.67 -21.44 -6.40
N ILE A 265 12.97 -20.29 -6.31
CA ILE A 265 13.09 -19.35 -5.19
C ILE A 265 11.85 -19.46 -4.30
N GLU A 266 12.07 -19.74 -3.02
CA GLU A 266 11.01 -19.79 -2.01
C GLU A 266 10.97 -18.50 -1.20
N HIS A 267 9.77 -18.00 -0.93
CA HIS A 267 9.54 -16.84 -0.05
C HIS A 267 8.65 -17.23 1.12
N PRO A 268 9.05 -16.96 2.36
CA PRO A 268 8.26 -17.27 3.56
C PRO A 268 7.13 -16.24 3.73
N MET A 269 6.15 -16.27 2.84
CA MET A 269 5.01 -15.37 2.83
C MET A 269 3.77 -15.99 3.44
N GLY A 270 3.06 -15.19 4.24
CA GLY A 270 1.71 -15.48 4.70
C GLY A 270 0.66 -14.72 3.87
N LEU A 271 -0.55 -15.27 3.84
CA LEU A 271 -1.70 -14.65 3.20
C LEU A 271 -2.86 -14.55 4.18
N SER A 272 -3.61 -13.47 4.14
CA SER A 272 -4.84 -13.29 4.90
C SER A 272 -5.86 -12.53 4.06
N GLY A 273 -7.14 -12.86 4.23
CA GLY A 273 -8.22 -12.03 3.73
C GLY A 273 -8.59 -11.00 4.78
N LEU A 274 -8.68 -9.75 4.38
CA LEU A 274 -9.12 -8.66 5.24
C LEU A 274 -10.33 -7.99 4.61
N HIS A 275 -11.27 -7.52 5.44
CA HIS A 275 -12.41 -6.79 4.94
C HIS A 275 -12.35 -5.31 5.31
N VAL A 276 -13.11 -4.53 4.57
CA VAL A 276 -13.35 -3.11 4.77
C VAL A 276 -14.85 -2.86 4.70
N ASN A 277 -15.36 -2.03 5.60
CA ASN A 277 -16.74 -1.60 5.66
C ASN A 277 -16.86 -0.14 5.22
N VAL A 278 -17.91 0.21 4.50
CA VAL A 278 -18.25 1.59 4.19
C VAL A 278 -19.68 1.89 4.63
N THR A 279 -19.88 3.08 5.20
CA THR A 279 -21.16 3.53 5.70
C THR A 279 -21.90 4.40 4.69
N GLU A 280 -23.18 4.71 4.98
CA GLU A 280 -23.88 5.84 4.40
C GLU A 280 -23.15 7.16 4.74
N PRO A 281 -23.35 8.23 3.94
CA PRO A 281 -22.82 9.54 4.24
C PRO A 281 -23.38 10.10 5.55
N HIS A 282 -22.52 10.80 6.30
CA HIS A 282 -22.87 11.52 7.51
C HIS A 282 -22.22 12.90 7.48
N GLU A 283 -22.71 13.88 8.21
CA GLU A 283 -22.08 15.18 8.32
C GLU A 283 -20.56 15.05 8.59
N PHE A 284 -19.73 15.82 7.89
CA PHE A 284 -18.29 15.71 7.99
C PHE A 284 -17.80 16.36 9.29
N PHE A 285 -17.11 15.57 10.12
CA PHE A 285 -16.51 16.04 11.36
C PHE A 285 -15.17 15.34 11.68
N LEU A 286 -14.99 14.10 11.23
CA LEU A 286 -13.79 13.31 11.51
C LEU A 286 -12.68 13.64 10.50
N LYS A 287 -11.85 14.64 10.80
CA LYS A 287 -10.74 15.05 9.94
C LYS A 287 -9.60 14.05 9.94
N SER A 288 -9.21 13.57 11.12
CA SER A 288 -8.06 12.70 11.32
C SER A 288 -8.46 11.23 11.28
N MET A 289 -7.57 10.39 10.78
CA MET A 289 -7.72 8.94 10.84
C MET A 289 -7.66 8.45 12.30
N VAL A 290 -8.41 7.41 12.63
CA VAL A 290 -8.42 6.80 13.97
C VAL A 290 -7.99 5.34 13.88
N GLN A 291 -7.03 4.96 14.72
CA GLN A 291 -6.58 3.60 14.98
C GLN A 291 -6.75 3.26 16.45
N HIS A 292 -6.62 2.00 16.83
CA HIS A 292 -6.67 1.55 18.21
C HIS A 292 -5.44 0.73 18.58
N ILE A 293 -4.80 1.04 19.72
CA ILE A 293 -3.58 0.37 20.13
C ILE A 293 -3.81 -1.07 20.61
N GLY A 294 -4.94 -1.37 21.22
CA GLY A 294 -5.28 -2.68 21.77
C GLY A 294 -6.23 -3.52 20.91
N ARG A 295 -6.91 -2.91 19.96
CA ARG A 295 -7.91 -3.56 19.10
C ARG A 295 -7.64 -3.29 17.62
N ARG A 296 -8.16 -4.13 16.75
CA ARG A 296 -8.05 -3.95 15.30
C ARG A 296 -9.05 -2.90 14.82
N LEU A 297 -8.57 -1.70 14.56
CA LEU A 297 -9.35 -0.59 14.01
C LEU A 297 -8.48 0.31 13.15
N THR A 298 -8.99 0.63 11.96
CA THR A 298 -8.66 1.81 11.18
C THR A 298 -9.97 2.44 10.73
N LEU A 299 -10.18 3.69 11.06
CA LEU A 299 -11.41 4.42 10.79
C LEU A 299 -11.05 5.80 10.25
N LYS A 300 -11.73 6.22 9.19
CA LYS A 300 -11.64 7.57 8.64
C LYS A 300 -12.95 7.98 7.99
N GLN A 301 -13.18 9.28 7.90
CA GLN A 301 -14.25 9.84 7.09
C GLN A 301 -13.69 10.38 5.77
N THR A 302 -14.30 10.01 4.67
CA THR A 302 -13.86 10.39 3.33
C THR A 302 -14.44 11.75 2.92
N PRO A 303 -13.89 12.41 1.87
CA PRO A 303 -14.48 13.64 1.33
C PRO A 303 -15.95 13.51 0.87
N ASN A 304 -16.42 12.29 0.55
CA ASN A 304 -17.85 12.04 0.24
C ASN A 304 -18.68 11.81 1.51
N ASN A 305 -18.14 12.13 2.69
CA ASN A 305 -18.82 12.02 3.98
C ASN A 305 -19.12 10.59 4.46
N THR A 306 -18.64 9.54 3.78
CA THR A 306 -18.77 8.14 4.22
C THR A 306 -17.64 7.76 5.17
N PHE A 307 -17.91 6.87 6.12
CA PHE A 307 -16.85 6.28 6.93
C PHE A 307 -16.32 5.01 6.28
N ILE A 308 -14.99 4.88 6.26
CA ILE A 308 -14.27 3.66 5.90
C ILE A 308 -13.76 3.04 7.20
N ILE A 309 -14.18 1.81 7.49
CA ILE A 309 -13.86 1.10 8.73
C ILE A 309 -13.17 -0.21 8.37
N GLY A 310 -11.94 -0.39 8.85
CA GLY A 310 -11.10 -1.56 8.63
C GLY A 310 -10.19 -1.82 9.84
N GLY A 311 -8.96 -2.27 9.60
CA GLY A 311 -7.95 -2.46 10.64
C GLY A 311 -7.54 -3.92 10.85
N GLY A 312 -7.61 -4.75 9.81
CA GLY A 312 -7.07 -6.10 9.85
C GLY A 312 -8.02 -7.17 10.39
N TRP A 313 -9.33 -6.95 10.34
CA TRP A 313 -10.32 -7.97 10.68
C TRP A 313 -10.40 -9.03 9.56
N PRO A 314 -10.41 -10.34 9.91
CA PRO A 314 -10.27 -11.41 8.93
C PRO A 314 -11.55 -11.61 8.10
N SER A 315 -11.35 -11.91 6.82
CA SER A 315 -12.38 -12.45 5.93
C SER A 315 -12.32 -13.98 5.91
N ARG A 316 -13.36 -14.63 5.40
CA ARG A 316 -13.42 -16.08 5.26
C ARG A 316 -12.67 -16.52 4.00
N PRO A 317 -11.69 -17.43 4.10
CA PRO A 317 -11.08 -18.02 2.91
C PRO A 317 -12.11 -18.84 2.13
N GLU A 318 -12.06 -18.78 0.82
CA GLU A 318 -12.87 -19.59 -0.09
C GLU A 318 -12.13 -20.85 -0.55
N GLN A 319 -12.83 -21.75 -1.23
CA GLN A 319 -12.26 -22.94 -1.79
C GLN A 319 -11.16 -22.67 -2.83
N TYR A 320 -11.31 -21.55 -3.58
CA TYR A 320 -10.28 -21.11 -4.54
C TYR A 320 -9.14 -20.39 -3.83
N PRO A 321 -7.88 -20.70 -4.17
CA PRO A 321 -6.72 -20.06 -3.56
C PRO A 321 -6.79 -18.51 -3.67
N ARG A 322 -6.46 -17.81 -2.57
CA ARG A 322 -6.40 -16.35 -2.48
C ARG A 322 -7.72 -15.62 -2.75
N ARG A 323 -8.84 -16.34 -2.73
CA ARG A 323 -10.19 -15.76 -2.74
C ARG A 323 -10.72 -15.73 -1.32
N TYR A 324 -11.38 -14.62 -0.99
CA TYR A 324 -11.94 -14.39 0.34
C TYR A 324 -13.32 -13.75 0.21
N SER A 325 -14.25 -14.24 1.00
CA SER A 325 -15.60 -13.70 1.10
C SER A 325 -15.78 -12.95 2.42
N ASN A 326 -16.82 -12.13 2.47
CA ASN A 326 -17.15 -11.37 3.67
C ASN A 326 -17.57 -12.32 4.81
N TYR A 327 -17.07 -12.03 6.00
CA TYR A 327 -17.42 -12.74 7.23
C TYR A 327 -18.19 -11.77 8.14
N TRP A 328 -19.48 -11.89 8.20
CA TRP A 328 -20.35 -10.93 8.88
C TRP A 328 -20.05 -10.74 10.36
N ALA A 329 -19.72 -11.81 11.08
CA ALA A 329 -19.33 -11.70 12.49
C ALA A 329 -18.07 -10.83 12.66
N SER A 330 -17.11 -10.97 11.74
CA SER A 330 -15.90 -10.15 11.71
C SER A 330 -16.23 -8.69 11.35
N ALA A 331 -17.10 -8.47 10.35
CA ALA A 331 -17.54 -7.12 9.98
C ALA A 331 -18.28 -6.42 11.14
N ALA A 332 -19.20 -7.13 11.80
CA ALA A 332 -19.93 -6.62 12.96
C ALA A 332 -18.99 -6.30 14.14
N GLY A 333 -18.00 -7.18 14.42
CA GLY A 333 -17.00 -6.95 15.46
C GLY A 333 -16.14 -5.71 15.18
N ASN A 334 -15.72 -5.51 13.92
CA ASN A 334 -14.98 -4.31 13.52
C ASN A 334 -15.80 -3.02 13.71
N VAL A 335 -17.07 -3.04 13.30
CA VAL A 335 -17.99 -1.91 13.50
C VAL A 335 -18.25 -1.66 14.99
N ALA A 336 -18.38 -2.71 15.80
CA ALA A 336 -18.53 -2.56 17.25
C ALA A 336 -17.34 -1.85 17.89
N VAL A 337 -16.10 -2.14 17.46
CA VAL A 337 -14.92 -1.38 17.90
C VAL A 337 -14.96 0.06 17.43
N ALA A 338 -15.40 0.32 16.19
CA ALA A 338 -15.56 1.68 15.69
C ALA A 338 -16.58 2.49 16.51
N VAL A 339 -17.75 1.89 16.82
CA VAL A 339 -18.80 2.50 17.67
C VAL A 339 -18.28 2.72 19.10
N ARG A 340 -17.48 1.80 19.64
CA ARG A 340 -16.87 1.95 20.97
C ARG A 340 -15.96 3.16 21.05
N VAL A 341 -15.20 3.43 19.99
CA VAL A 341 -14.28 4.58 19.92
C VAL A 341 -15.00 5.86 19.50
N LEU A 342 -15.98 5.75 18.63
CA LEU A 342 -16.75 6.85 18.06
C LEU A 342 -18.27 6.58 18.22
N PRO A 343 -18.87 6.87 19.40
CA PRO A 343 -20.22 6.42 19.76
C PRO A 343 -21.33 6.89 18.82
N MET A 344 -21.15 7.99 18.10
CA MET A 344 -22.13 8.49 17.14
C MET A 344 -22.33 7.56 15.94
N LEU A 345 -21.40 6.66 15.66
CA LEU A 345 -21.54 5.67 14.58
C LEU A 345 -22.63 4.63 14.85
N LYS A 346 -23.20 4.54 16.07
CA LYS A 346 -24.23 3.56 16.44
C LYS A 346 -25.48 3.62 15.55
N ASP A 347 -25.80 4.80 15.03
CA ASP A 347 -27.00 5.06 14.21
C ASP A 347 -26.70 5.12 12.71
N VAL A 348 -25.43 4.94 12.30
CA VAL A 348 -24.98 5.01 10.90
C VAL A 348 -25.02 3.65 10.25
N ARG A 349 -25.66 3.53 9.08
CA ARG A 349 -25.85 2.27 8.38
C ARG A 349 -24.65 1.88 7.54
N LEU A 350 -24.34 0.57 7.50
CA LEU A 350 -23.40 0.04 6.53
C LEU A 350 -24.05 -0.04 5.14
N LEU A 351 -23.38 0.50 4.14
CA LEU A 351 -23.78 0.38 2.74
C LEU A 351 -23.12 -0.81 2.04
N ARG A 352 -21.84 -1.06 2.34
CA ARG A 352 -21.07 -2.07 1.63
C ARG A 352 -19.96 -2.64 2.51
N VAL A 353 -19.70 -3.93 2.31
CA VAL A 353 -18.53 -4.65 2.85
C VAL A 353 -17.85 -5.35 1.69
N TRP A 354 -16.53 -5.28 1.63
CA TRP A 354 -15.76 -6.06 0.66
C TRP A 354 -14.53 -6.66 1.33
N SER A 355 -13.96 -7.65 0.67
CA SER A 355 -12.77 -8.37 1.12
C SER A 355 -11.66 -8.26 0.09
N GLY A 356 -10.42 -8.17 0.57
CA GLY A 356 -9.22 -8.20 -0.25
C GLY A 356 -8.17 -9.15 0.34
N VAL A 357 -7.30 -9.67 -0.53
CA VAL A 357 -6.16 -10.48 -0.09
C VAL A 357 -5.02 -9.58 0.38
N TRP A 358 -4.44 -9.89 1.52
CA TRP A 358 -3.24 -9.26 2.04
C TRP A 358 -2.11 -10.28 2.14
N ALA A 359 -0.96 -9.92 1.58
CA ALA A 359 0.27 -10.71 1.66
C ALA A 359 1.25 -10.07 2.64
N TYR A 360 1.91 -10.88 3.45
CA TYR A 360 2.87 -10.41 4.44
C TYR A 360 4.03 -11.40 4.59
N THR A 361 5.16 -10.90 5.04
CA THR A 361 6.32 -11.68 5.50
C THR A 361 6.24 -11.85 7.02
N LYS A 362 6.87 -12.88 7.58
CA LYS A 362 6.84 -13.12 9.03
C LYS A 362 7.39 -11.96 9.86
N ASP A 363 8.35 -11.23 9.31
CA ASP A 363 9.02 -10.08 9.94
C ASP A 363 8.45 -8.74 9.48
N PHE A 364 7.41 -8.74 8.66
CA PHE A 364 6.77 -7.56 8.04
C PHE A 364 7.69 -6.69 7.18
N LYS A 365 8.89 -7.16 6.84
CA LYS A 365 9.82 -6.45 5.97
C LYS A 365 9.53 -6.72 4.49
N PRO A 366 9.88 -5.78 3.60
CA PRO A 366 9.81 -6.00 2.15
C PRO A 366 10.66 -7.18 1.69
N ILE A 367 10.30 -7.80 0.57
CA ILE A 367 11.19 -8.62 -0.26
C ILE A 367 11.48 -7.78 -1.49
N LEU A 368 12.72 -7.31 -1.63
CA LEU A 368 13.07 -6.30 -2.61
C LEU A 368 14.46 -6.52 -3.18
N GLY A 369 14.62 -6.29 -4.48
CA GLY A 369 15.91 -6.32 -5.16
C GLY A 369 16.06 -7.47 -6.14
N GLU A 370 17.31 -7.74 -6.53
CA GLU A 370 17.69 -8.82 -7.45
C GLU A 370 18.02 -10.09 -6.68
N SER A 371 17.63 -11.25 -7.22
CA SER A 371 18.07 -12.55 -6.71
C SER A 371 19.52 -12.82 -7.10
N LYS A 372 20.33 -13.22 -6.14
CA LYS A 372 21.70 -13.71 -6.37
C LYS A 372 21.72 -15.07 -7.04
N LYS A 373 20.64 -15.87 -6.86
CA LYS A 373 20.50 -17.21 -7.44
C LYS A 373 20.07 -17.19 -8.91
N VAL A 374 19.27 -16.18 -9.28
CA VAL A 374 18.74 -16.02 -10.64
C VAL A 374 19.02 -14.57 -11.10
N PRO A 375 20.20 -14.30 -11.68
CA PRO A 375 20.57 -12.96 -12.14
C PRO A 375 19.58 -12.39 -13.16
N GLY A 376 19.19 -11.11 -12.97
CA GLY A 376 18.17 -10.45 -13.78
C GLY A 376 16.74 -10.63 -13.27
N TYR A 377 16.52 -11.53 -12.29
CA TYR A 377 15.22 -11.68 -11.63
C TYR A 377 15.14 -10.81 -10.39
N HIS A 378 14.13 -9.94 -10.35
CA HIS A 378 13.87 -9.01 -9.27
C HIS A 378 12.52 -9.31 -8.62
N VAL A 379 12.40 -8.98 -7.34
CA VAL A 379 11.13 -9.06 -6.61
C VAL A 379 10.81 -7.69 -6.01
N ALA A 380 9.54 -7.30 -6.08
CA ALA A 380 8.97 -6.14 -5.41
C ALA A 380 7.72 -6.56 -4.63
N MET A 381 7.88 -6.83 -3.34
CA MET A 381 6.80 -7.18 -2.43
C MET A 381 6.96 -6.42 -1.11
N VAL A 382 5.90 -5.79 -0.63
CA VAL A 382 5.90 -5.07 0.65
C VAL A 382 4.57 -5.27 1.38
N PRO A 383 4.57 -5.68 2.66
CA PRO A 383 3.35 -5.93 3.43
C PRO A 383 2.48 -4.67 3.62
N THR A 384 3.10 -3.50 3.84
CA THR A 384 2.44 -2.20 3.98
C THR A 384 2.37 -1.49 2.62
N GLY A 385 1.85 -2.21 1.61
CA GLY A 385 1.97 -1.90 0.19
C GLY A 385 1.40 -0.56 -0.24
N PHE A 386 0.39 -0.02 0.43
CA PHE A 386 -0.15 1.28 0.06
C PHE A 386 0.76 2.41 0.54
N THR A 387 1.13 2.42 1.82
CA THR A 387 1.99 3.46 2.40
C THR A 387 3.39 3.48 1.76
N LEU A 388 4.04 2.33 1.69
CA LEU A 388 5.45 2.21 1.24
C LEU A 388 5.60 1.97 -0.27
N GLY A 389 4.54 1.55 -0.96
CA GLY A 389 4.62 1.06 -2.34
C GLY A 389 5.27 2.01 -3.33
N PRO A 390 4.86 3.28 -3.42
CA PRO A 390 5.48 4.24 -4.34
C PRO A 390 6.97 4.43 -4.08
N MET A 391 7.38 4.55 -2.81
CA MET A 391 8.78 4.72 -2.43
C MET A 391 9.60 3.46 -2.74
N VAL A 392 9.10 2.27 -2.39
CA VAL A 392 9.76 0.98 -2.68
C VAL A 392 9.92 0.77 -4.19
N ALA A 393 8.91 1.12 -4.99
CA ALA A 393 8.99 1.03 -6.45
C ALA A 393 10.05 1.98 -7.03
N ARG A 394 10.13 3.22 -6.53
CA ARG A 394 11.16 4.17 -6.92
C ARG A 394 12.56 3.67 -6.55
N THR A 395 12.75 3.20 -5.31
CA THR A 395 14.03 2.65 -4.84
C THR A 395 14.49 1.47 -5.71
N LEU A 396 13.58 0.55 -6.07
CA LEU A 396 13.93 -0.56 -6.95
C LEU A 396 14.30 -0.08 -8.36
N ALA A 397 13.59 0.90 -8.92
CA ALA A 397 13.94 1.47 -10.22
C ALA A 397 15.33 2.12 -10.21
N GLU A 398 15.65 2.90 -9.17
CA GLU A 398 16.97 3.50 -8.98
C GLU A 398 18.06 2.43 -8.84
N TYR A 399 17.80 1.36 -8.08
CA TYR A 399 18.70 0.19 -7.97
C TYR A 399 18.95 -0.46 -9.32
N MET A 400 17.90 -0.68 -10.12
CA MET A 400 18.00 -1.34 -11.42
C MET A 400 18.71 -0.50 -12.48
N CYS A 401 18.69 0.82 -12.36
CA CYS A 401 19.23 1.74 -13.37
C CYS A 401 20.68 2.14 -13.14
N SER A 402 21.22 1.96 -11.93
CA SER A 402 22.59 2.37 -11.61
C SER A 402 23.37 1.34 -10.81
N PRO A 403 24.51 0.86 -11.34
CA PRO A 403 25.41 -0.02 -10.59
C PRO A 403 25.94 0.60 -9.28
N ALA A 404 26.00 1.95 -9.20
CA ALA A 404 26.43 2.68 -8.00
C ALA A 404 25.42 2.56 -6.86
N ASN A 405 24.14 2.27 -7.18
CA ASN A 405 23.05 2.21 -6.23
C ASN A 405 22.84 0.82 -5.59
N LYS A 406 23.80 -0.09 -5.69
CA LYS A 406 23.65 -1.47 -5.16
C LYS A 406 23.38 -1.55 -3.66
N ASN A 407 23.74 -0.52 -2.90
CA ASN A 407 23.60 -0.50 -1.44
C ASN A 407 22.36 0.27 -0.94
N ILE A 408 21.49 0.76 -1.84
CA ILE A 408 20.29 1.50 -1.43
C ILE A 408 19.18 0.58 -0.88
N ILE A 409 19.22 -0.71 -1.21
CA ILE A 409 18.31 -1.72 -0.68
C ILE A 409 18.99 -2.41 0.51
N PRO A 410 18.42 -2.32 1.73
CA PRO A 410 18.96 -3.02 2.88
C PRO A 410 19.05 -4.54 2.65
N GLU A 411 20.12 -5.17 3.13
CA GLU A 411 20.33 -6.62 2.98
C GLU A 411 19.21 -7.44 3.60
N GLU A 412 18.59 -6.92 4.64
CA GLU A 412 17.43 -7.52 5.30
C GLU A 412 16.16 -7.58 4.43
N PHE A 413 16.13 -6.90 3.27
CA PHE A 413 15.07 -6.99 2.26
C PHE A 413 15.40 -7.96 1.14
N SER A 414 16.55 -8.62 1.20
CA SER A 414 17.06 -9.52 0.15
C SER A 414 16.01 -10.51 -0.34
N VAL A 415 16.00 -10.74 -1.66
CA VAL A 415 15.14 -11.71 -2.34
C VAL A 415 15.46 -13.14 -1.92
N ASP A 416 16.70 -13.41 -1.57
CA ASP A 416 17.19 -14.76 -1.26
C ASP A 416 17.26 -15.08 0.25
N ARG A 417 16.64 -14.24 1.12
CA ARG A 417 16.58 -14.44 2.57
C ARG A 417 15.54 -15.48 3.01
#